data_961eeafdbc23f3c9de2a4cf981124890
#
_entry.id   961eeafdbc23f3c9de2a4cf981124890
#
_cell.length_a   1.000
_cell.length_b   1.000
_cell.length_c   1.000
_cell.angle_alpha   90.00
_cell.angle_beta   90.00
_cell.angle_gamma   90.00
#
_symmetry.space_group_name_H-M   'P 1'
#
loop_
_entity.id
_entity.type
_entity.pdbx_description
1 polymer ?
#
loop_
_entity_poly.entity_id
_entity_poly.type
_entity_poly.pdbx_seq_one_letter_code
_entity_poly.pdbx_strand_id
1 'polypeptide(L)'
;MLTYSHYDRFIFGGAMPVHTTLTLQNFFELGLDVDNTIKEKYFMYNRELGVVNCGSGEGWVIVDGKEYALSPKEALYIGRGHIGKGKDVNKSVQFRSKDPKNPAKFYLNSATAHQHYKSQWITLDGRRGSLKAAVWGPVGSLEECNNRTVYKLIVNDVLEE
;
A
#
# COMPACT_ATOMS: atom_id res chain seq x y z
N MET A 1 1.68 -11.58 -5.83
CA MET A 1 2.13 -12.61 -4.85
C MET A 1 2.31 -11.94 -3.50
N LEU A 2 1.74 -12.50 -2.43
CA LEU A 2 1.88 -12.02 -1.05
C LEU A 2 2.48 -13.13 -0.19
N THR A 3 3.29 -12.73 0.78
CA THR A 3 3.95 -13.63 1.74
C THR A 3 3.59 -13.20 3.15
N TYR A 4 3.17 -14.14 3.99
CA TYR A 4 2.90 -13.92 5.41
C TYR A 4 4.11 -14.31 6.24
N SER A 5 4.46 -13.46 7.20
CA SER A 5 5.46 -13.73 8.23
C SER A 5 4.81 -13.82 9.60
N HIS A 6 5.15 -14.83 10.38
CA HIS A 6 4.74 -14.95 11.78
C HIS A 6 5.35 -13.87 12.68
N TYR A 7 6.48 -13.27 12.24
CA TYR A 7 7.02 -12.08 12.91
C TYR A 7 6.05 -10.93 12.76
N ASP A 8 5.48 -10.47 13.85
CA ASP A 8 4.51 -9.38 13.95
C ASP A 8 3.29 -9.55 13.03
N ARG A 9 2.99 -10.77 12.58
CA ARG A 9 1.89 -11.06 11.65
C ARG A 9 1.92 -10.17 10.40
N PHE A 10 3.10 -9.91 9.90
CA PHE A 10 3.35 -9.01 8.78
C PHE A 10 3.12 -9.71 7.44
N ILE A 11 2.49 -9.02 6.50
CA ILE A 11 2.31 -9.48 5.12
C ILE A 11 3.04 -8.51 4.20
N PHE A 12 3.79 -9.03 3.26
CA PHE A 12 4.45 -8.24 2.24
C PHE A 12 4.40 -8.92 0.88
N GLY A 13 4.56 -8.13 -0.17
CA GLY A 13 4.58 -8.66 -1.52
C GLY A 13 4.43 -7.59 -2.58
N GLY A 14 3.91 -7.96 -3.72
CA GLY A 14 3.76 -7.03 -4.84
C GLY A 14 2.57 -7.32 -5.73
N ALA A 15 2.13 -6.26 -6.42
CA ALA A 15 1.13 -6.31 -7.48
C ALA A 15 1.66 -5.56 -8.72
N MET A 16 1.60 -6.21 -9.87
CA MET A 16 1.96 -5.64 -11.17
C MET A 16 0.81 -5.88 -12.15
N PRO A 17 -0.19 -4.99 -12.17
CA PRO A 17 -1.31 -5.08 -13.10
C PRO A 17 -0.84 -4.69 -14.52
N VAL A 18 -0.75 -5.63 -15.45
CA VAL A 18 -0.31 -5.37 -16.83
C VAL A 18 -1.50 -5.08 -17.73
N HIS A 19 -2.40 -6.03 -17.93
CA HIS A 19 -3.54 -5.91 -18.85
C HIS A 19 -4.89 -5.83 -18.12
N THR A 20 -4.95 -6.28 -16.88
CA THR A 20 -6.18 -6.38 -16.10
C THR A 20 -6.02 -5.68 -14.75
N THR A 21 -7.12 -5.20 -14.22
CA THR A 21 -7.18 -4.75 -12.83
C THR A 21 -7.03 -5.95 -11.90
N LEU A 22 -6.09 -5.87 -10.97
CA LEU A 22 -5.91 -6.88 -9.93
C LEU A 22 -6.71 -6.47 -8.69
N THR A 23 -7.36 -7.43 -8.06
CA THR A 23 -8.08 -7.21 -6.80
C THR A 23 -7.30 -7.86 -5.66
N LEU A 24 -7.16 -7.15 -4.53
CA LEU A 24 -6.62 -7.72 -3.32
C LEU A 24 -7.57 -8.80 -2.81
N GLN A 25 -7.09 -10.04 -2.83
CA GLN A 25 -7.86 -11.21 -2.43
C GLN A 25 -7.95 -11.31 -0.90
N ASN A 26 -8.95 -12.00 -0.41
CA ASN A 26 -9.10 -12.32 1.00
C ASN A 26 -8.10 -13.40 1.44
N PHE A 27 -7.92 -13.58 2.74
CA PHE A 27 -6.93 -14.54 3.29
C PHE A 27 -7.15 -15.97 2.80
N PHE A 28 -8.38 -16.44 2.77
CA PHE A 28 -8.70 -17.77 2.27
C PHE A 28 -8.27 -17.96 0.79
N GLU A 29 -8.55 -16.98 -0.06
CA GLU A 29 -8.19 -17.00 -1.48
C GLU A 29 -6.67 -16.93 -1.70
N LEU A 30 -5.94 -16.32 -0.75
CA LEU A 30 -4.49 -16.26 -0.75
C LEU A 30 -3.80 -17.53 -0.20
N GLY A 31 -4.58 -18.48 0.33
CA GLY A 31 -4.03 -19.66 1.00
C GLY A 31 -3.28 -19.33 2.28
N LEU A 32 -3.56 -18.19 2.90
CA LEU A 32 -2.90 -17.72 4.12
C LEU A 32 -3.64 -18.15 5.39
N ASP A 33 -4.84 -18.71 5.26
CA ASP A 33 -5.61 -19.26 6.37
C ASP A 33 -5.19 -20.70 6.64
N VAL A 34 -4.08 -20.86 7.36
CA VAL A 34 -3.45 -22.16 7.60
C VAL A 34 -4.26 -23.01 8.57
N ASP A 35 -5.10 -22.41 9.43
CA ASP A 35 -5.73 -23.12 10.55
C ASP A 35 -7.24 -22.89 10.68
N ASN A 36 -7.95 -22.29 9.72
CA ASN A 36 -9.33 -21.85 9.88
C ASN A 36 -9.58 -21.00 11.16
N THR A 37 -8.53 -20.50 11.76
CA THR A 37 -8.56 -19.71 13.00
C THR A 37 -8.66 -18.23 12.73
N ILE A 38 -8.31 -17.78 11.51
CA ILE A 38 -8.53 -16.41 11.09
C ILE A 38 -9.99 -16.27 10.70
N LYS A 39 -10.84 -15.97 11.67
CA LYS A 39 -12.27 -15.65 11.45
C LYS A 39 -12.45 -14.37 10.61
N GLU A 40 -11.40 -13.84 10.05
CA GLU A 40 -11.36 -12.60 9.30
C GLU A 40 -11.73 -12.89 7.85
N LYS A 41 -12.99 -12.73 7.55
CA LYS A 41 -13.55 -12.92 6.21
C LYS A 41 -12.89 -12.01 5.15
N TYR A 42 -12.27 -10.91 5.56
CA TYR A 42 -11.75 -9.87 4.66
C TYR A 42 -10.34 -9.44 5.02
N PHE A 43 -9.52 -9.18 4.01
CA PHE A 43 -8.11 -8.79 4.18
C PHE A 43 -7.94 -7.54 5.06
N MET A 44 -8.76 -6.52 4.84
CA MET A 44 -8.67 -5.23 5.53
C MET A 44 -9.44 -5.18 6.86
N TYR A 45 -9.97 -6.30 7.34
CA TYR A 45 -10.78 -6.30 8.56
C TYR A 45 -10.02 -5.79 9.80
N ASN A 46 -8.85 -6.38 10.08
CA ASN A 46 -7.98 -6.00 11.21
C ASN A 46 -6.59 -5.58 10.73
N ARG A 47 -6.45 -5.15 9.49
CA ARG A 47 -5.18 -4.81 8.91
C ARG A 47 -5.20 -3.45 8.24
N GLU A 48 -4.07 -2.80 8.30
CA GLU A 48 -3.71 -1.65 7.48
C GLU A 48 -2.83 -2.10 6.32
N LEU A 49 -2.79 -1.32 5.26
CA LEU A 49 -2.03 -1.63 4.05
C LEU A 49 -1.25 -0.40 3.59
N GLY A 50 0.05 -0.55 3.49
CA GLY A 50 0.92 0.38 2.77
C GLY A 50 1.11 -0.08 1.32
N VAL A 51 0.99 0.84 0.39
CA VAL A 51 1.22 0.62 -1.04
C VAL A 51 2.24 1.64 -1.53
N VAL A 52 3.33 1.18 -2.14
CA VAL A 52 4.35 2.06 -2.73
C VAL A 52 4.52 1.69 -4.20
N ASN A 53 4.45 2.66 -5.10
CA ASN A 53 4.80 2.43 -6.49
C ASN A 53 6.32 2.46 -6.67
N CYS A 54 6.93 1.29 -6.75
CA CYS A 54 8.37 1.09 -6.96
C CYS A 54 8.73 0.98 -8.46
N GLY A 55 7.75 0.97 -9.34
CA GLY A 55 7.95 0.91 -10.79
C GLY A 55 8.28 2.25 -11.41
N SER A 56 8.52 2.25 -12.72
CA SER A 56 8.67 3.45 -13.54
C SER A 56 7.35 3.92 -14.16
N GLY A 57 6.34 3.03 -14.22
CA GLY A 57 5.01 3.35 -14.72
C GLY A 57 4.09 3.93 -13.65
N GLU A 58 3.15 4.76 -14.08
CA GLU A 58 2.06 5.27 -13.24
C GLU A 58 0.92 4.24 -13.16
N GLY A 59 0.24 4.19 -12.03
CA GLY A 59 -0.95 3.37 -11.85
C GLY A 59 -1.88 3.89 -10.77
N TRP A 60 -2.99 3.21 -10.61
CA TRP A 60 -4.01 3.56 -9.63
C TRP A 60 -4.16 2.47 -8.58
N VAL A 61 -4.31 2.90 -7.34
CA VAL A 61 -4.85 2.10 -6.25
C VAL A 61 -6.30 2.56 -6.05
N ILE A 62 -7.24 1.64 -6.14
CA ILE A 62 -8.67 1.92 -6.05
C ILE A 62 -9.17 1.34 -4.74
N VAL A 63 -9.66 2.19 -3.84
CA VAL A 63 -10.16 1.80 -2.53
C VAL A 63 -11.64 2.16 -2.43
N ASP A 64 -12.50 1.17 -2.34
CA ASP A 64 -13.98 1.33 -2.31
C ASP A 64 -14.50 2.22 -3.45
N GLY A 65 -13.92 2.07 -4.65
CA GLY A 65 -14.26 2.83 -5.84
C GLY A 65 -13.57 4.20 -5.95
N LYS A 66 -12.88 4.67 -4.92
CA LYS A 66 -12.08 5.90 -4.97
C LYS A 66 -10.70 5.61 -5.55
N GLU A 67 -10.33 6.32 -6.60
CA GLU A 67 -9.04 6.18 -7.30
C GLU A 67 -7.96 7.09 -6.71
N TYR A 68 -6.78 6.52 -6.47
CA TYR A 68 -5.55 7.21 -6.07
C TYR A 68 -4.47 6.95 -7.10
N ALA A 69 -4.11 7.96 -7.89
CA ALA A 69 -3.04 7.84 -8.87
C ALA A 69 -1.68 7.89 -8.17
N LEU A 70 -0.88 6.85 -8.32
CA LEU A 70 0.48 6.79 -7.80
C LEU A 70 1.48 6.84 -8.93
N SER A 71 2.19 7.95 -9.03
CA SER A 71 3.40 8.06 -9.83
C SER A 71 4.54 7.23 -9.20
N PRO A 72 5.65 6.98 -9.93
CA PRO A 72 6.83 6.35 -9.36
C PRO A 72 7.27 7.01 -8.04
N LYS A 73 7.53 6.19 -7.00
CA LYS A 73 7.97 6.61 -5.66
C LYS A 73 6.91 7.32 -4.82
N GLU A 74 5.65 7.32 -5.26
CA GLU A 74 4.51 7.76 -4.45
C GLU A 74 3.90 6.58 -3.69
N ALA A 75 3.17 6.87 -2.61
CA ALA A 75 2.61 5.88 -1.72
C ALA A 75 1.18 6.19 -1.30
N LEU A 76 0.47 5.14 -0.88
CA LEU A 76 -0.84 5.23 -0.27
C LEU A 76 -0.83 4.39 1.01
N TYR A 77 -1.16 5.01 2.14
CA TYR A 77 -1.55 4.31 3.35
C TYR A 77 -3.06 4.10 3.35
N ILE A 78 -3.49 2.88 3.60
CA ILE A 78 -4.90 2.50 3.68
C ILE A 78 -5.16 1.97 5.09
N GLY A 79 -5.89 2.74 5.89
CA GLY A 79 -6.28 2.32 7.22
C GLY A 79 -7.24 1.12 7.17
N ARG A 80 -7.29 0.34 8.25
CA ARG A 80 -8.17 -0.83 8.37
C ARG A 80 -9.63 -0.49 8.07
N GLY A 81 -10.42 -1.50 7.77
CA GLY A 81 -11.88 -1.39 7.66
C GLY A 81 -12.48 -0.83 8.97
N HIS A 82 -13.61 -0.19 8.89
CA HIS A 82 -14.31 0.33 10.05
C HIS A 82 -15.33 -0.69 10.56
N ILE A 83 -15.28 -1.02 11.86
CA ILE A 83 -16.33 -1.79 12.51
C ILE A 83 -17.43 -0.80 12.92
N GLY A 84 -18.40 -0.59 12.04
CA GLY A 84 -19.61 0.17 12.38
C GLY A 84 -20.65 -0.71 13.07
N LYS A 85 -21.54 -0.11 13.88
CA LYS A 85 -22.68 -0.84 14.48
C LYS A 85 -23.50 -1.50 13.38
N GLY A 86 -23.33 -2.83 13.21
CA GLY A 86 -24.18 -3.67 12.37
C GLY A 86 -23.74 -3.90 10.92
N LYS A 87 -22.57 -3.43 10.48
CA LYS A 87 -22.01 -3.77 9.16
C LYS A 87 -20.50 -3.92 9.24
N ASP A 88 -20.01 -5.11 8.92
CA ASP A 88 -18.59 -5.33 8.62
C ASP A 88 -18.26 -4.56 7.33
N VAL A 89 -17.58 -3.44 7.45
CA VAL A 89 -17.16 -2.67 6.28
C VAL A 89 -15.85 -3.23 5.78
N ASN A 90 -15.94 -4.13 4.80
CA ASN A 90 -14.79 -4.55 4.02
C ASN A 90 -14.33 -3.37 3.15
N LYS A 91 -13.04 -3.14 3.07
CA LYS A 91 -12.45 -2.28 2.05
C LYS A 91 -12.02 -3.12 0.86
N SER A 92 -12.62 -2.86 -0.29
CA SER A 92 -12.15 -3.38 -1.56
C SER A 92 -10.90 -2.59 -1.99
N VAL A 93 -9.83 -3.29 -2.32
CA VAL A 93 -8.59 -2.67 -2.85
C VAL A 93 -8.26 -3.30 -4.18
N GLN A 94 -8.09 -2.45 -5.19
CA GLN A 94 -7.76 -2.86 -6.55
C GLN A 94 -6.55 -2.07 -7.07
N PHE A 95 -5.85 -2.65 -8.04
CA PHE A 95 -4.64 -2.10 -8.64
C PHE A 95 -4.78 -2.11 -10.15
N ARG A 96 -4.42 -0.99 -10.80
CA ARG A 96 -4.47 -0.83 -12.25
C ARG A 96 -3.26 -0.03 -12.73
N SER A 97 -2.63 -0.42 -13.83
CA SER A 97 -1.61 0.38 -14.51
C SER A 97 -2.23 1.33 -15.53
N LYS A 98 -1.55 2.43 -15.76
CA LYS A 98 -1.90 3.40 -16.82
C LYS A 98 -1.55 2.87 -18.19
N ASP A 99 -0.37 2.27 -18.32
CA ASP A 99 0.15 1.73 -19.56
C ASP A 99 0.64 0.29 -19.35
N PRO A 100 0.07 -0.70 -20.06
CA PRO A 100 0.53 -2.08 -19.97
C PRO A 100 1.95 -2.30 -20.49
N LYS A 101 2.49 -1.42 -21.33
CA LYS A 101 3.88 -1.48 -21.81
C LYS A 101 4.87 -0.99 -20.77
N ASN A 102 4.43 -0.13 -19.84
CA ASN A 102 5.19 0.32 -18.69
C ASN A 102 4.33 0.21 -17.41
N PRO A 103 4.08 -1.00 -16.93
CA PRO A 103 3.15 -1.21 -15.82
C PRO A 103 3.71 -0.65 -14.51
N ALA A 104 2.80 -0.16 -13.67
CA ALA A 104 3.11 0.16 -12.28
C ALA A 104 3.52 -1.11 -11.53
N LYS A 105 4.47 -0.98 -10.59
CA LYS A 105 4.93 -2.07 -9.73
C LYS A 105 4.70 -1.65 -8.28
N PHE A 106 3.63 -2.14 -7.72
CA PHE A 106 3.26 -1.82 -6.34
C PHE A 106 3.92 -2.78 -5.37
N TYR A 107 4.72 -2.25 -4.45
CA TYR A 107 5.13 -2.95 -3.25
C TYR A 107 4.01 -2.81 -2.22
N LEU A 108 3.66 -3.92 -1.59
CA LEU A 108 2.59 -4.02 -0.61
C LEU A 108 3.18 -4.47 0.72
N ASN A 109 2.77 -3.80 1.80
CA ASN A 109 3.06 -4.22 3.16
C ASN A 109 1.82 -4.04 4.03
N SER A 110 1.59 -4.97 4.94
CA SER A 110 0.41 -4.95 5.79
C SER A 110 0.73 -5.46 7.17
N ALA A 111 0.30 -4.72 8.17
CA ALA A 111 0.37 -5.09 9.58
C ALA A 111 -1.03 -5.18 10.18
N THR A 112 -1.15 -5.83 11.33
CA THR A 112 -2.39 -5.82 12.12
C THR A 112 -2.61 -4.43 12.70
N ALA A 113 -3.84 -3.93 12.64
CA ALA A 113 -4.20 -2.62 13.17
C ALA A 113 -5.36 -2.75 14.16
N HIS A 114 -5.20 -2.19 15.35
CA HIS A 114 -6.22 -2.20 16.40
C HIS A 114 -7.16 -1.00 16.32
N GLN A 115 -6.76 0.05 15.58
CA GLN A 115 -7.52 1.29 15.43
C GLN A 115 -7.69 1.64 13.94
N HIS A 116 -8.79 2.31 13.61
CA HIS A 116 -9.05 2.83 12.28
C HIS A 116 -8.42 4.21 12.12
N TYR A 117 -7.61 4.37 11.06
CA TYR A 117 -7.10 5.66 10.62
C TYR A 117 -7.56 5.98 9.20
N LYS A 118 -7.64 7.26 8.89
CA LYS A 118 -7.94 7.72 7.52
C LYS A 118 -6.82 7.32 6.57
N SER A 119 -7.18 6.93 5.35
CA SER A 119 -6.19 6.68 4.31
C SER A 119 -5.46 7.96 3.92
N GLN A 120 -4.13 7.86 3.75
CA GLN A 120 -3.25 8.98 3.43
C GLN A 120 -2.58 8.78 2.08
N TRP A 121 -2.77 9.72 1.17
CA TRP A 121 -2.15 9.71 -0.15
C TRP A 121 -0.88 10.57 -0.15
N ILE A 122 0.27 9.95 -0.28
CA ILE A 122 1.59 10.55 -0.15
C ILE A 122 2.18 10.75 -1.54
N THR A 123 2.36 12.01 -1.94
CA THR A 123 2.87 12.38 -3.25
C THR A 123 4.19 13.15 -3.14
N LEU A 124 4.99 13.14 -4.21
CA LEU A 124 6.29 13.83 -4.20
C LEU A 124 6.15 15.35 -4.17
N ASP A 125 5.14 15.89 -4.80
CA ASP A 125 4.90 17.33 -4.91
C ASP A 125 3.89 17.88 -3.88
N GLY A 126 3.15 17.01 -3.21
CA GLY A 126 2.11 17.37 -2.24
C GLY A 126 0.84 18.01 -2.85
N ARG A 127 0.75 18.11 -4.18
CA ARG A 127 -0.37 18.81 -4.85
C ARG A 127 -1.61 17.95 -5.01
N ARG A 128 -1.40 16.65 -5.25
CA ARG A 128 -2.48 15.69 -5.52
C ARG A 128 -2.86 14.87 -4.29
N GLY A 129 -1.94 14.71 -3.37
CA GLY A 129 -2.08 13.89 -2.19
C GLY A 129 -2.48 14.65 -0.93
N SER A 130 -2.72 13.93 0.13
CA SER A 130 -2.94 14.49 1.47
C SER A 130 -1.64 14.90 2.15
N LEU A 131 -0.52 14.30 1.73
CA LEU A 131 0.79 14.52 2.32
C LEU A 131 1.87 14.64 1.24
N LYS A 132 2.93 15.38 1.56
CA LYS A 132 4.11 15.54 0.73
C LYS A 132 5.25 14.68 1.27
N ALA A 133 5.86 13.84 0.42
CA ALA A 133 7.07 13.11 0.78
C ALA A 133 8.25 14.07 0.99
N ALA A 134 9.08 13.80 1.99
CA ALA A 134 10.36 14.47 2.13
C ALA A 134 11.41 13.77 1.25
N VAL A 135 12.13 14.55 0.45
CA VAL A 135 13.17 14.06 -0.46
C VAL A 135 14.52 14.67 -0.07
N TRP A 136 15.48 13.81 0.20
CA TRP A 136 16.85 14.19 0.52
C TRP A 136 17.84 13.56 -0.44
N GLY A 137 18.71 14.35 -0.98
CA GLY A 137 19.79 13.84 -1.80
C GLY A 137 20.41 14.91 -2.68
N PRO A 138 21.57 14.58 -3.25
CA PRO A 138 22.29 13.31 -3.12
C PRO A 138 22.89 13.09 -1.72
N VAL A 139 22.88 11.84 -1.26
CA VAL A 139 23.48 11.38 -0.01
C VAL A 139 24.50 10.30 -0.33
N GLY A 140 25.70 10.39 0.25
CA GLY A 140 26.81 9.51 -0.04
C GLY A 140 27.75 10.08 -1.12
N SER A 141 28.69 9.29 -1.60
CA SER A 141 29.71 9.65 -2.57
C SER A 141 29.57 8.85 -3.86
N LEU A 142 29.79 9.49 -5.00
CA LEU A 142 29.89 8.81 -6.30
C LEU A 142 31.15 7.95 -6.38
N GLU A 143 32.25 8.39 -5.77
CA GLU A 143 33.55 7.69 -5.77
C GLU A 143 33.45 6.35 -5.02
N GLU A 144 32.65 6.32 -3.93
CA GLU A 144 32.41 5.12 -3.15
C GLU A 144 31.22 4.29 -3.66
N CYS A 145 30.62 4.66 -4.79
CA CYS A 145 29.46 3.99 -5.38
C CYS A 145 28.24 3.90 -4.43
N ASN A 146 28.12 4.84 -3.49
CA ASN A 146 27.03 4.85 -2.51
C ASN A 146 26.12 6.08 -2.62
N ASN A 147 26.20 6.84 -3.72
CA ASN A 147 25.33 7.98 -3.97
C ASN A 147 23.88 7.55 -4.13
N ARG A 148 22.97 8.18 -3.39
CA ARG A 148 21.55 7.84 -3.36
C ARG A 148 20.68 9.04 -3.05
N THR A 149 19.43 8.98 -3.47
CA THR A 149 18.37 9.89 -3.04
C THR A 149 17.45 9.15 -2.08
N VAL A 150 17.21 9.75 -0.92
CA VAL A 150 16.32 9.19 0.11
C VAL A 150 14.93 9.82 -0.04
N TYR A 151 13.91 8.98 -0.17
CA TYR A 151 12.50 9.38 -0.16
C TYR A 151 11.88 8.95 1.16
N LYS A 152 11.56 9.91 2.02
CA LYS A 152 10.87 9.66 3.28
C LYS A 152 9.37 9.78 3.03
N LEU A 153 8.71 8.66 2.88
CA LEU A 153 7.28 8.58 2.61
C LEU A 153 6.44 8.66 3.88
N ILE A 154 6.98 8.18 4.99
CA ILE A 154 6.36 8.25 6.31
C ILE A 154 7.10 9.30 7.12
N VAL A 155 6.41 10.36 7.50
CA VAL A 155 6.90 11.46 8.35
C VAL A 155 6.06 11.51 9.62
N ASN A 156 6.57 12.13 10.68
CA ASN A 156 5.93 12.10 12.00
C ASN A 156 4.49 12.58 12.00
N ASP A 157 4.16 13.56 11.15
CA ASP A 157 2.83 14.17 11.07
C ASP A 157 1.79 13.31 10.35
N VAL A 158 2.17 12.12 9.87
CA VAL A 158 1.27 11.20 9.14
C VAL A 158 0.35 10.42 10.08
N LEU A 159 0.72 10.27 11.34
CA LEU A 159 0.07 9.39 12.31
C LEU A 159 -0.58 10.11 13.48
N GLU A 160 -0.55 11.44 13.53
CA GLU A 160 -1.03 12.25 14.66
C GLU A 160 -2.44 12.85 14.47
N GLU A 161 -3.35 12.14 13.80
CA GLU A 161 -4.77 12.51 13.84
C GLU A 161 -5.70 11.33 14.10
#